data_bbe4025dde8137e92cd80a66b0f71b12
#
_entry.id   bbe4025dde8137e92cd80a66b0f71b12
#
_cell.length_a   1.000
_cell.length_b   1.000
_cell.length_c   1.000
_cell.angle_alpha   90.00
_cell.angle_beta   90.00
_cell.angle_gamma   90.00
#
_symmetry.space_group_name_H-M   'P 1'
#
loop_
_entity.id
_entity.type
_entity.pdbx_description
1 polymer ?
#
loop_
_entity_poly.entity_id
_entity_poly.type
_entity_poly.pdbx_seq_one_letter_code
_entity_poly.pdbx_strand_id
1 'polypeptide(L)'
;MKNIIGIKFWGVFLLAVVFFACTEKQSYVYQEKMNEGVEYSLKHRNDSSSVWNTAGWWNSANVLTALIRYAEVSGEYDKILTVVDDVYQRASHYELKGSDGKFICYFDSFINDFYDDEGWWALAWIKAFEVFGNAEYLEMAKVIFADMTTGWDDTLGGGIYWKKNPLEYKNSIANNLFALTAIRLYKLTEEDVYLHWFLKEVDWYLSTGLYNEDKQIIEDGLSKDGSPNREGHYTYNQGVAIAVFTEMYLYSKEQKFLDIAVRLADSAIKKEFVTVSGVLSEKRIDIAEGNDGVQFKGIFIRHLAFLYSVTKNEEYKQFILTNADSILNNNYNLVSRSFGCHWEGPFKEKGVAANSSALECIIEAFNLSD
;
A
#
# COMPACT_ATOMS: atom_id res chain seq x y z
N MET A 1 38.81 -19.85 44.74
CA MET A 1 38.37 -19.20 43.50
C MET A 1 37.68 -20.21 42.58
N LYS A 2 36.50 -20.62 42.92
CA LYS A 2 35.60 -21.45 42.06
C LYS A 2 34.20 -21.13 42.56
N ASN A 3 33.44 -20.20 41.96
CA ASN A 3 31.97 -20.07 42.06
C ASN A 3 31.44 -18.77 41.45
N ILE A 4 32.09 -18.20 40.39
CA ILE A 4 31.55 -16.98 39.73
C ILE A 4 31.12 -17.23 38.25
N ILE A 5 31.42 -18.40 37.68
CA ILE A 5 31.16 -18.66 36.25
C ILE A 5 29.73 -19.23 35.99
N GLY A 6 29.10 -19.87 36.99
CA GLY A 6 27.77 -20.49 36.82
C GLY A 6 26.58 -19.51 36.73
N ILE A 7 26.68 -18.36 37.43
CA ILE A 7 25.52 -17.43 37.53
C ILE A 7 25.30 -16.61 36.26
N LYS A 8 26.35 -16.29 35.51
CA LYS A 8 26.22 -15.53 34.26
C LYS A 8 25.60 -16.34 33.12
N PHE A 9 25.83 -17.63 33.05
CA PHE A 9 25.28 -18.51 31.99
C PHE A 9 23.78 -18.76 32.20
N TRP A 10 23.29 -18.90 33.42
CA TRP A 10 21.86 -19.07 33.71
C TRP A 10 21.06 -17.79 33.49
N GLY A 11 21.62 -16.62 33.75
CA GLY A 11 20.96 -15.33 33.52
C GLY A 11 20.74 -15.04 32.03
N VAL A 12 21.72 -15.36 31.18
CA VAL A 12 21.61 -15.19 29.72
C VAL A 12 20.63 -16.20 29.13
N PHE A 13 20.61 -17.44 29.60
CA PHE A 13 19.67 -18.46 29.13
C PHE A 13 18.23 -18.15 29.55
N LEU A 14 18.00 -17.66 30.77
CA LEU A 14 16.68 -17.25 31.25
C LEU A 14 16.15 -16.03 30.47
N LEU A 15 17.00 -15.03 30.20
CA LEU A 15 16.66 -13.87 29.37
C LEU A 15 16.31 -14.27 27.93
N ALA A 16 17.06 -15.19 27.32
CA ALA A 16 16.77 -15.70 25.98
C ALA A 16 15.45 -16.47 25.93
N VAL A 17 15.16 -17.33 26.92
CA VAL A 17 13.90 -18.09 27.00
C VAL A 17 12.70 -17.17 27.23
N VAL A 18 12.81 -16.14 28.06
CA VAL A 18 11.74 -15.16 28.28
C VAL A 18 11.52 -14.30 27.05
N PHE A 19 12.58 -13.91 26.35
CA PHE A 19 12.49 -13.15 25.11
C PHE A 19 11.82 -13.98 24.00
N PHE A 20 12.19 -15.26 23.85
CA PHE A 20 11.59 -16.18 22.88
C PHE A 20 10.09 -16.41 23.17
N ALA A 21 9.72 -16.62 24.42
CA ALA A 21 8.33 -16.80 24.82
C ALA A 21 7.47 -15.54 24.63
N CYS A 22 8.07 -14.35 24.76
CA CYS A 22 7.37 -13.09 24.49
C CYS A 22 7.17 -12.85 22.98
N THR A 23 8.14 -13.18 22.15
CA THR A 23 8.03 -13.04 20.68
C THR A 23 7.02 -14.03 20.09
N GLU A 24 7.06 -15.30 20.48
CA GLU A 24 6.05 -16.30 20.07
C GLU A 24 4.63 -15.89 20.48
N LYS A 25 4.45 -15.32 21.67
CA LYS A 25 3.15 -14.83 22.13
C LYS A 25 2.66 -13.65 21.30
N GLN A 26 3.54 -12.74 20.90
CA GLN A 26 3.18 -11.57 20.11
C GLN A 26 2.83 -11.95 18.66
N SER A 27 3.62 -12.83 18.04
CA SER A 27 3.34 -13.37 16.70
C SER A 27 1.96 -14.07 16.67
N TYR A 28 1.64 -14.87 17.69
CA TYR A 28 0.33 -15.51 17.82
C TYR A 28 -0.81 -14.48 17.90
N VAL A 29 -0.64 -13.38 18.63
CA VAL A 29 -1.66 -12.31 18.72
C VAL A 29 -1.87 -11.64 17.35
N TYR A 30 -0.78 -11.34 16.64
CA TYR A 30 -0.90 -10.77 15.29
C TYR A 30 -1.61 -11.73 14.33
N GLN A 31 -1.29 -13.02 14.38
CA GLN A 31 -1.95 -14.04 13.56
C GLN A 31 -3.46 -14.12 13.83
N GLU A 32 -3.86 -14.20 15.11
CA GLU A 32 -5.28 -14.22 15.49
C GLU A 32 -6.02 -12.99 14.95
N LYS A 33 -5.47 -11.79 15.18
CA LYS A 33 -6.11 -10.54 14.78
C LYS A 33 -6.08 -10.30 13.28
N MET A 34 -5.04 -10.74 12.60
CA MET A 34 -4.99 -10.78 11.15
C MET A 34 -6.12 -11.65 10.56
N ASN A 35 -6.33 -12.85 11.11
CA ASN A 35 -7.42 -13.72 10.69
C ASN A 35 -8.79 -13.06 10.89
N GLU A 36 -9.02 -12.40 12.03
CA GLU A 36 -10.28 -11.70 12.31
C GLU A 36 -10.53 -10.54 11.33
N GLY A 37 -9.51 -9.74 11.01
CA GLY A 37 -9.61 -8.66 10.03
C GLY A 37 -9.89 -9.17 8.60
N VAL A 38 -9.33 -10.32 8.24
CA VAL A 38 -9.62 -11.01 6.98
C VAL A 38 -11.08 -11.49 6.94
N GLU A 39 -11.57 -12.17 7.98
CA GLU A 39 -12.96 -12.61 8.05
C GLU A 39 -13.94 -11.43 7.95
N TYR A 40 -13.63 -10.31 8.62
CA TYR A 40 -14.43 -9.10 8.47
C TYR A 40 -14.48 -8.63 7.01
N SER A 41 -13.34 -8.59 6.33
CA SER A 41 -13.28 -8.18 4.92
C SER A 41 -14.07 -9.13 4.02
N LEU A 42 -13.93 -10.46 4.20
CA LEU A 42 -14.64 -11.45 3.41
C LEU A 42 -16.16 -11.37 3.59
N LYS A 43 -16.63 -11.17 4.82
CA LYS A 43 -18.05 -11.03 5.15
C LYS A 43 -18.71 -9.81 4.49
N HIS A 44 -17.96 -8.75 4.22
CA HIS A 44 -18.48 -7.50 3.66
C HIS A 44 -18.24 -7.38 2.15
N ARG A 45 -17.79 -8.43 1.50
CA ARG A 45 -17.67 -8.51 0.05
C ARG A 45 -19.08 -8.56 -0.60
N ASN A 46 -19.26 -7.88 -1.70
CA ASN A 46 -20.54 -7.90 -2.42
C ASN A 46 -20.69 -9.20 -3.21
N ASP A 47 -21.81 -9.87 -3.06
CA ASP A 47 -22.08 -11.18 -3.69
C ASP A 47 -22.17 -11.10 -5.23
N SER A 48 -22.59 -9.97 -5.79
CA SER A 48 -22.79 -9.81 -7.23
C SER A 48 -21.52 -9.40 -7.96
N SER A 49 -20.82 -8.39 -7.45
CA SER A 49 -19.63 -7.80 -8.10
C SER A 49 -18.32 -8.37 -7.56
N SER A 50 -18.37 -9.08 -6.45
CA SER A 50 -17.22 -9.61 -5.70
C SER A 50 -16.24 -8.55 -5.18
N VAL A 51 -16.51 -7.25 -5.36
CA VAL A 51 -15.74 -6.15 -4.77
C VAL A 51 -16.41 -5.63 -3.49
N TRP A 52 -15.75 -4.71 -2.82
CA TRP A 52 -16.21 -4.11 -1.56
C TRP A 52 -16.85 -2.74 -1.83
N ASN A 53 -18.11 -2.73 -2.27
CA ASN A 53 -18.84 -1.53 -2.69
C ASN A 53 -18.82 -0.41 -1.64
N THR A 54 -18.82 -0.75 -0.35
CA THR A 54 -18.72 0.23 0.74
C THR A 54 -17.30 0.81 0.92
N ALA A 55 -16.29 0.16 0.36
CA ALA A 55 -14.94 0.68 0.37
C ALA A 55 -14.70 1.67 -0.78
N GLY A 56 -15.20 1.38 -1.97
CA GLY A 56 -14.93 2.09 -3.21
C GLY A 56 -14.18 1.21 -4.22
N TRP A 57 -14.01 1.71 -5.44
CA TRP A 57 -13.43 0.94 -6.54
C TRP A 57 -11.92 0.68 -6.35
N TRP A 58 -11.12 1.74 -6.29
CA TRP A 58 -9.68 1.61 -6.07
C TRP A 58 -9.34 1.06 -4.67
N ASN A 59 -10.18 1.35 -3.68
CA ASN A 59 -10.06 0.77 -2.34
C ASN A 59 -10.23 -0.75 -2.37
N SER A 60 -11.12 -1.27 -3.24
CA SER A 60 -11.31 -2.71 -3.42
C SER A 60 -10.04 -3.39 -3.95
N ALA A 61 -9.26 -2.75 -4.84
CA ALA A 61 -7.96 -3.25 -5.27
C ALA A 61 -6.97 -3.38 -4.10
N ASN A 62 -6.97 -2.41 -3.19
CA ASN A 62 -6.12 -2.45 -2.00
C ASN A 62 -6.60 -3.47 -0.96
N VAL A 63 -7.92 -3.65 -0.78
CA VAL A 63 -8.44 -4.76 0.04
C VAL A 63 -7.99 -6.11 -0.53
N LEU A 64 -8.11 -6.29 -1.85
CA LEU A 64 -7.66 -7.51 -2.53
C LEU A 64 -6.16 -7.74 -2.34
N THR A 65 -5.34 -6.69 -2.49
CA THR A 65 -3.89 -6.75 -2.27
C THR A 65 -3.55 -7.18 -0.84
N ALA A 66 -4.25 -6.65 0.16
CA ALA A 66 -4.06 -7.05 1.56
C ALA A 66 -4.42 -8.53 1.80
N LEU A 67 -5.52 -9.03 1.18
CA LEU A 67 -5.90 -10.43 1.26
C LEU A 67 -4.89 -11.36 0.57
N ILE A 68 -4.36 -10.96 -0.59
CA ILE A 68 -3.31 -11.73 -1.29
C ILE A 68 -2.03 -11.76 -0.43
N ARG A 69 -1.66 -10.64 0.19
CA ARG A 69 -0.52 -10.57 1.10
C ARG A 69 -0.74 -11.45 2.34
N TYR A 70 -1.97 -11.48 2.87
CA TYR A 70 -2.33 -12.41 3.94
C TYR A 70 -2.10 -13.86 3.52
N ALA A 71 -2.55 -14.28 2.33
CA ALA A 71 -2.31 -15.64 1.85
C ALA A 71 -0.82 -15.99 1.77
N GLU A 72 0.00 -15.04 1.30
CA GLU A 72 1.45 -15.20 1.17
C GLU A 72 2.15 -15.43 2.53
N VAL A 73 1.75 -14.71 3.59
CA VAL A 73 2.41 -14.82 4.90
C VAL A 73 1.81 -15.90 5.80
N SER A 74 0.53 -16.25 5.62
CA SER A 74 -0.17 -17.25 6.45
C SER A 74 -0.18 -18.65 5.85
N GLY A 75 0.02 -18.76 4.53
CA GLY A 75 -0.14 -20.03 3.80
C GLY A 75 -1.58 -20.39 3.43
N GLU A 76 -2.56 -19.53 3.71
CA GLU A 76 -4.00 -19.74 3.44
C GLU A 76 -4.35 -19.48 1.96
N TYR A 77 -3.62 -20.13 1.04
CA TYR A 77 -3.70 -19.86 -0.40
C TYR A 77 -5.07 -20.18 -1.00
N ASP A 78 -5.63 -21.37 -0.74
CA ASP A 78 -6.86 -21.84 -1.39
C ASP A 78 -8.06 -20.93 -1.08
N LYS A 79 -8.14 -20.46 0.17
CA LYS A 79 -9.20 -19.58 0.63
C LYS A 79 -9.19 -18.25 -0.12
N ILE A 80 -8.01 -17.67 -0.28
CA ILE A 80 -7.88 -16.35 -0.91
C ILE A 80 -7.90 -16.47 -2.43
N LEU A 81 -7.35 -17.54 -3.02
CA LEU A 81 -7.44 -17.77 -4.47
C LEU A 81 -8.90 -17.75 -4.94
N THR A 82 -9.82 -18.40 -4.21
CA THR A 82 -11.26 -18.38 -4.53
C THR A 82 -11.80 -16.93 -4.58
N VAL A 83 -11.34 -16.07 -3.66
CA VAL A 83 -11.75 -14.65 -3.65
C VAL A 83 -11.16 -13.89 -4.85
N VAL A 84 -9.90 -14.13 -5.17
CA VAL A 84 -9.20 -13.50 -6.30
C VAL A 84 -9.87 -13.87 -7.62
N ASP A 85 -10.16 -15.17 -7.83
CA ASP A 85 -10.86 -15.66 -9.01
C ASP A 85 -12.27 -15.04 -9.15
N ASP A 86 -13.03 -15.01 -8.05
CA ASP A 86 -14.34 -14.38 -8.03
C ASP A 86 -14.29 -12.88 -8.40
N VAL A 87 -13.30 -12.13 -7.88
CA VAL A 87 -13.11 -10.72 -8.24
C VAL A 87 -12.75 -10.61 -9.72
N TYR A 88 -11.83 -11.42 -10.21
CA TYR A 88 -11.42 -11.43 -11.60
C TYR A 88 -12.59 -11.65 -12.55
N GLN A 89 -13.43 -12.65 -12.27
CA GLN A 89 -14.55 -13.05 -13.14
C GLN A 89 -15.72 -12.08 -13.08
N ARG A 90 -16.00 -11.46 -11.95
CA ARG A 90 -17.24 -10.71 -11.74
C ARG A 90 -17.05 -9.20 -11.78
N ALA A 91 -15.90 -8.69 -11.31
CA ALA A 91 -15.66 -7.26 -11.27
C ALA A 91 -15.12 -6.69 -12.58
N SER A 92 -14.60 -7.54 -13.48
CA SER A 92 -14.05 -7.11 -14.78
C SER A 92 -15.08 -6.43 -15.72
N HIS A 93 -16.39 -6.59 -15.44
CA HIS A 93 -17.48 -6.04 -16.25
C HIS A 93 -18.54 -5.39 -15.34
N TYR A 94 -18.14 -4.45 -14.52
CA TYR A 94 -19.02 -3.85 -13.52
C TYR A 94 -19.36 -2.40 -13.85
N GLU A 95 -20.66 -2.04 -13.78
CA GLU A 95 -21.14 -0.67 -13.85
C GLU A 95 -21.35 -0.10 -12.44
N LEU A 96 -20.73 1.03 -12.12
CA LEU A 96 -21.06 1.78 -10.91
C LEU A 96 -22.14 2.83 -11.24
N LYS A 97 -23.25 2.77 -10.49
CA LYS A 97 -24.31 3.76 -10.54
C LYS A 97 -24.41 4.49 -9.20
N GLY A 98 -24.62 5.79 -9.24
CA GLY A 98 -24.90 6.58 -8.06
C GLY A 98 -26.24 6.21 -7.42
N SER A 99 -26.48 6.73 -6.21
CA SER A 99 -27.73 6.54 -5.48
C SER A 99 -28.96 7.13 -6.23
N ASP A 100 -28.74 8.03 -7.16
CA ASP A 100 -29.75 8.59 -8.08
C ASP A 100 -29.98 7.74 -9.34
N GLY A 101 -29.33 6.57 -9.44
CA GLY A 101 -29.39 5.66 -10.57
C GLY A 101 -28.61 6.11 -11.81
N LYS A 102 -27.93 7.27 -11.75
CA LYS A 102 -27.10 7.73 -12.84
C LYS A 102 -25.81 6.96 -12.89
N PHE A 103 -25.36 6.74 -14.13
CA PHE A 103 -24.07 6.16 -14.43
C PHE A 103 -22.94 7.03 -13.87
N ILE A 104 -22.03 6.42 -13.09
CA ILE A 104 -20.82 7.06 -12.57
C ILE A 104 -19.63 6.67 -13.45
N CYS A 105 -19.38 5.36 -13.61
CA CYS A 105 -18.33 4.85 -14.47
C CYS A 105 -18.61 3.39 -14.88
N TYR A 106 -18.05 3.02 -15.99
CA TYR A 106 -18.05 1.67 -16.53
C TYR A 106 -16.67 1.06 -16.31
N PHE A 107 -16.62 -0.10 -15.70
CA PHE A 107 -15.40 -0.83 -15.47
C PHE A 107 -15.39 -2.01 -16.43
N ASP A 108 -14.59 -1.90 -17.49
CA ASP A 108 -14.31 -3.00 -18.39
C ASP A 108 -12.83 -3.34 -18.28
N SER A 109 -12.54 -4.60 -18.00
CA SER A 109 -11.15 -5.04 -17.79
C SER A 109 -10.40 -4.24 -16.68
N PHE A 110 -11.12 -3.82 -15.63
CA PHE A 110 -10.64 -2.99 -14.52
C PHE A 110 -10.18 -1.58 -14.91
N ILE A 111 -10.52 -1.13 -16.10
CA ILE A 111 -10.24 0.19 -16.65
C ILE A 111 -11.41 1.13 -16.34
N ASN A 112 -11.11 2.37 -15.94
CA ASN A 112 -12.11 3.41 -15.72
C ASN A 112 -11.60 4.80 -16.16
N ASP A 113 -12.21 5.87 -15.66
CA ASP A 113 -11.84 7.24 -16.02
C ASP A 113 -10.61 7.76 -15.26
N PHE A 114 -10.04 7.00 -14.31
CA PHE A 114 -8.99 7.44 -13.41
C PHE A 114 -7.75 6.54 -13.52
N TYR A 115 -6.63 7.11 -13.94
CA TYR A 115 -5.38 6.36 -14.11
C TYR A 115 -4.75 5.87 -12.80
N ASP A 116 -4.99 6.53 -11.68
CA ASP A 116 -4.56 6.01 -10.37
C ASP A 116 -5.39 4.79 -9.95
N ASP A 117 -6.70 4.77 -10.19
CA ASP A 117 -7.53 3.59 -9.96
C ASP A 117 -7.00 2.37 -10.74
N GLU A 118 -6.67 2.58 -12.01
CA GLU A 118 -6.05 1.57 -12.87
C GLU A 118 -4.72 1.06 -12.31
N GLY A 119 -3.86 1.97 -11.87
CA GLY A 119 -2.59 1.61 -11.25
C GLY A 119 -2.75 0.71 -10.02
N TRP A 120 -3.76 0.96 -9.19
CA TRP A 120 -4.07 0.10 -8.04
C TRP A 120 -4.49 -1.31 -8.46
N TRP A 121 -5.36 -1.42 -9.48
CA TRP A 121 -5.78 -2.72 -10.00
C TRP A 121 -4.65 -3.46 -10.71
N ALA A 122 -3.83 -2.78 -11.51
CA ALA A 122 -2.67 -3.38 -12.16
C ALA A 122 -1.71 -3.99 -11.12
N LEU A 123 -1.40 -3.26 -10.04
CA LEU A 123 -0.54 -3.76 -8.96
C LEU A 123 -1.19 -4.92 -8.18
N ALA A 124 -2.51 -4.91 -7.99
CA ALA A 124 -3.22 -6.03 -7.37
C ALA A 124 -3.11 -7.30 -8.24
N TRP A 125 -3.27 -7.18 -9.56
CA TRP A 125 -3.14 -8.32 -10.48
C TRP A 125 -1.70 -8.81 -10.63
N ILE A 126 -0.71 -7.92 -10.63
CA ILE A 126 0.70 -8.31 -10.53
C ILE A 126 0.93 -9.15 -9.27
N LYS A 127 0.45 -8.67 -8.11
CA LYS A 127 0.61 -9.38 -6.85
C LYS A 127 -0.13 -10.74 -6.85
N ALA A 128 -1.30 -10.81 -7.47
CA ALA A 128 -2.03 -12.06 -7.64
C ALA A 128 -1.24 -13.07 -8.50
N PHE A 129 -0.63 -12.62 -9.58
CA PHE A 129 0.24 -13.46 -10.41
C PHE A 129 1.47 -13.95 -9.63
N GLU A 130 2.15 -13.07 -8.90
CA GLU A 130 3.32 -13.44 -8.09
C GLU A 130 3.02 -14.54 -7.08
N VAL A 131 1.82 -14.52 -6.47
CA VAL A 131 1.44 -15.45 -5.39
C VAL A 131 0.79 -16.73 -5.92
N PHE A 132 -0.07 -16.62 -6.94
CA PHE A 132 -0.89 -17.75 -7.40
C PHE A 132 -0.47 -18.31 -8.77
N GLY A 133 0.36 -17.61 -9.53
CA GLY A 133 0.94 -18.09 -10.80
C GLY A 133 -0.03 -18.14 -11.98
N ASN A 134 -1.27 -17.61 -11.88
CA ASN A 134 -2.20 -17.60 -13.00
C ASN A 134 -1.83 -16.51 -14.01
N ALA A 135 -1.47 -16.91 -15.24
CA ALA A 135 -1.04 -16.02 -16.31
C ALA A 135 -2.10 -14.98 -16.71
N GLU A 136 -3.40 -15.26 -16.54
CA GLU A 136 -4.48 -14.32 -16.84
C GLU A 136 -4.39 -13.04 -15.98
N TYR A 137 -3.93 -13.15 -14.73
CA TYR A 137 -3.72 -11.98 -13.88
C TYR A 137 -2.61 -11.08 -14.41
N LEU A 138 -1.51 -11.66 -14.89
CA LEU A 138 -0.42 -10.88 -15.50
C LEU A 138 -0.88 -10.20 -16.79
N GLU A 139 -1.63 -10.92 -17.65
CA GLU A 139 -2.18 -10.33 -18.88
C GLU A 139 -3.16 -9.19 -18.57
N MET A 140 -3.99 -9.31 -17.53
CA MET A 140 -4.86 -8.23 -17.08
C MET A 140 -4.05 -6.99 -16.66
N ALA A 141 -2.98 -7.17 -15.90
CA ALA A 141 -2.10 -6.05 -15.52
C ALA A 141 -1.46 -5.37 -16.74
N LYS A 142 -1.08 -6.15 -17.77
CA LYS A 142 -0.55 -5.62 -19.04
C LYS A 142 -1.59 -4.81 -19.80
N VAL A 143 -2.84 -5.29 -19.86
CA VAL A 143 -3.96 -4.57 -20.49
C VAL A 143 -4.21 -3.24 -19.80
N ILE A 144 -4.27 -3.22 -18.48
CA ILE A 144 -4.46 -2.00 -17.69
C ILE A 144 -3.27 -1.05 -17.91
N PHE A 145 -2.05 -1.53 -17.85
CA PHE A 145 -0.87 -0.69 -18.08
C PHE A 145 -0.83 -0.08 -19.48
N ALA A 146 -1.24 -0.83 -20.50
CA ALA A 146 -1.33 -0.31 -21.86
C ALA A 146 -2.31 0.87 -21.95
N ASP A 147 -3.44 0.81 -21.24
CA ASP A 147 -4.37 1.93 -21.15
C ASP A 147 -3.76 3.12 -20.39
N MET A 148 -3.08 2.88 -19.26
CA MET A 148 -2.40 3.95 -18.51
C MET A 148 -1.39 4.73 -19.39
N THR A 149 -0.73 4.07 -20.36
CA THR A 149 0.20 4.75 -21.28
C THR A 149 -0.49 5.82 -22.14
N THR A 150 -1.81 5.72 -22.38
CA THR A 150 -2.59 6.71 -23.12
C THR A 150 -2.75 8.04 -22.38
N GLY A 151 -2.49 8.03 -21.05
CA GLY A 151 -2.49 9.23 -20.22
C GLY A 151 -1.24 10.10 -20.36
N TRP A 152 -0.20 9.62 -21.05
CA TRP A 152 1.04 10.37 -21.25
C TRP A 152 0.91 11.37 -22.39
N ASP A 153 1.33 12.61 -22.13
CA ASP A 153 1.61 13.61 -23.18
C ASP A 153 2.80 14.51 -22.79
N ASP A 154 3.20 15.40 -23.70
CA ASP A 154 4.34 16.30 -23.49
C ASP A 154 3.97 17.59 -22.73
N THR A 155 2.72 17.74 -22.29
CA THR A 155 2.29 18.85 -21.43
C THR A 155 3.04 18.75 -20.11
N LEU A 156 3.59 19.87 -19.63
CA LEU A 156 4.46 19.94 -18.45
C LEU A 156 5.70 19.02 -18.55
N GLY A 157 6.16 18.76 -19.79
CA GLY A 157 7.36 17.97 -20.07
C GLY A 157 7.18 16.46 -20.01
N GLY A 158 6.00 15.94 -19.75
CA GLY A 158 5.73 14.50 -19.63
C GLY A 158 4.73 14.15 -18.54
N GLY A 159 4.72 12.87 -18.12
CA GLY A 159 3.85 12.34 -17.08
C GLY A 159 2.43 12.00 -17.55
N ILE A 160 1.73 11.14 -16.80
CA ILE A 160 0.34 10.83 -17.04
C ILE A 160 -0.59 11.72 -16.22
N TYR A 161 -1.80 11.92 -16.73
CA TYR A 161 -2.86 12.64 -16.02
C TYR A 161 -3.44 11.79 -14.88
N TRP A 162 -4.14 12.44 -13.94
CA TRP A 162 -4.91 11.76 -12.91
C TRP A 162 -6.12 11.03 -13.49
N LYS A 163 -6.81 11.70 -14.45
CA LYS A 163 -8.02 11.15 -15.09
C LYS A 163 -8.07 11.47 -16.59
N LYS A 164 -8.87 10.69 -17.31
CA LYS A 164 -9.00 10.76 -18.78
C LYS A 164 -9.78 11.97 -19.26
N ASN A 165 -10.76 12.43 -18.50
CA ASN A 165 -11.61 13.53 -18.94
C ASN A 165 -12.13 14.37 -17.75
N PRO A 166 -11.81 15.68 -17.69
CA PRO A 166 -10.85 16.37 -18.54
C PRO A 166 -9.39 16.05 -18.18
N LEU A 167 -8.48 16.17 -19.16
CA LEU A 167 -7.02 16.03 -18.95
C LEU A 167 -6.46 17.33 -18.37
N GLU A 168 -6.57 17.52 -17.05
CA GLU A 168 -6.23 18.81 -16.43
C GLU A 168 -5.20 18.73 -15.30
N TYR A 169 -4.97 17.55 -14.73
CA TYR A 169 -4.17 17.41 -13.51
C TYR A 169 -3.24 16.21 -13.58
N LYS A 170 -1.94 16.46 -13.44
CA LYS A 170 -0.91 15.43 -13.30
C LYS A 170 -0.48 15.38 -11.84
N ASN A 171 -0.79 14.26 -11.18
CA ASN A 171 -0.55 14.11 -9.74
C ASN A 171 0.49 13.03 -9.44
N SER A 172 1.00 13.06 -8.23
CA SER A 172 2.06 12.15 -7.78
C SER A 172 1.59 10.72 -7.74
N ILE A 173 0.34 10.47 -7.31
CA ILE A 173 -0.10 9.09 -7.14
C ILE A 173 -0.25 8.35 -8.46
N ALA A 174 -0.92 8.93 -9.46
CA ALA A 174 -1.07 8.29 -10.78
C ALA A 174 0.30 7.98 -11.41
N ASN A 175 1.21 8.97 -11.35
CA ASN A 175 2.54 8.85 -11.94
C ASN A 175 3.43 7.83 -11.19
N ASN A 176 3.44 7.83 -9.86
CA ASN A 176 4.19 6.83 -9.11
C ASN A 176 3.60 5.40 -9.26
N LEU A 177 2.28 5.26 -9.37
CA LEU A 177 1.65 3.96 -9.68
C LEU A 177 2.00 3.48 -11.08
N PHE A 178 2.02 4.38 -12.06
CA PHE A 178 2.47 4.07 -13.42
C PHE A 178 3.92 3.56 -13.43
N ALA A 179 4.85 4.29 -12.77
CA ALA A 179 6.23 3.87 -12.65
C ALA A 179 6.37 2.51 -11.95
N LEU A 180 5.67 2.32 -10.81
CA LEU A 180 5.76 1.09 -10.03
C LEU A 180 5.20 -0.12 -10.79
N THR A 181 4.09 0.08 -11.53
CA THR A 181 3.52 -0.95 -12.40
C THR A 181 4.49 -1.31 -13.51
N ALA A 182 5.08 -0.32 -14.18
CA ALA A 182 6.05 -0.53 -15.26
C ALA A 182 7.26 -1.38 -14.80
N ILE A 183 7.92 -1.00 -13.71
CA ILE A 183 9.10 -1.75 -13.26
C ILE A 183 8.75 -3.16 -12.79
N ARG A 184 7.60 -3.38 -12.19
CA ARG A 184 7.16 -4.71 -11.78
C ARG A 184 6.81 -5.59 -12.98
N LEU A 185 6.15 -5.05 -14.01
CA LEU A 185 5.94 -5.77 -15.27
C LEU A 185 7.27 -6.13 -15.93
N TYR A 186 8.24 -5.20 -16.00
CA TYR A 186 9.57 -5.49 -16.51
C TYR A 186 10.24 -6.66 -15.78
N LYS A 187 10.22 -6.66 -14.46
CA LYS A 187 10.82 -7.74 -13.64
C LYS A 187 10.20 -9.11 -13.88
N LEU A 188 8.92 -9.16 -14.28
CA LEU A 188 8.20 -10.40 -14.54
C LEU A 188 8.31 -10.88 -15.99
N THR A 189 8.50 -9.97 -16.95
CA THR A 189 8.40 -10.26 -18.38
C THR A 189 9.71 -10.08 -19.14
N GLU A 190 10.63 -9.27 -18.60
CA GLU A 190 11.86 -8.80 -19.25
C GLU A 190 11.60 -8.02 -20.56
N GLU A 191 10.37 -7.54 -20.78
CA GLU A 191 9.99 -6.76 -21.96
C GLU A 191 10.47 -5.30 -21.83
N ASP A 192 11.39 -4.86 -22.68
CA ASP A 192 12.04 -3.53 -22.64
C ASP A 192 11.08 -2.35 -22.67
N VAL A 193 9.87 -2.52 -23.21
CA VAL A 193 8.86 -1.47 -23.26
C VAL A 193 8.48 -0.97 -21.85
N TYR A 194 8.40 -1.88 -20.88
CA TYR A 194 8.09 -1.51 -19.49
C TYR A 194 9.25 -0.79 -18.83
N LEU A 195 10.47 -1.24 -19.06
CA LEU A 195 11.67 -0.56 -18.57
C LEU A 195 11.78 0.86 -19.15
N HIS A 196 11.51 1.02 -20.46
CA HIS A 196 11.51 2.31 -21.12
C HIS A 196 10.53 3.28 -20.42
N TRP A 197 9.29 2.85 -20.17
CA TRP A 197 8.30 3.66 -19.48
C TRP A 197 8.70 4.01 -18.05
N PHE A 198 9.26 3.05 -17.31
CA PHE A 198 9.74 3.27 -15.95
C PHE A 198 10.81 4.35 -15.89
N LEU A 199 11.84 4.23 -16.72
CA LEU A 199 12.95 5.20 -16.74
C LEU A 199 12.47 6.59 -17.20
N LYS A 200 11.63 6.64 -18.24
CA LYS A 200 11.04 7.87 -18.74
C LYS A 200 10.21 8.60 -17.68
N GLU A 201 9.40 7.86 -16.92
CA GLU A 201 8.59 8.42 -15.84
C GLU A 201 9.44 8.95 -14.69
N VAL A 202 10.42 8.16 -14.22
CA VAL A 202 11.30 8.58 -13.11
C VAL A 202 12.10 9.85 -13.48
N ASP A 203 12.62 9.93 -14.71
CA ASP A 203 13.35 11.11 -15.17
C ASP A 203 12.46 12.36 -15.21
N TRP A 204 11.24 12.22 -15.76
CA TRP A 204 10.28 13.31 -15.74
C TRP A 204 9.90 13.71 -14.30
N TYR A 205 9.54 12.74 -13.46
CA TYR A 205 9.11 12.99 -12.08
C TYR A 205 10.14 13.80 -11.28
N LEU A 206 11.41 13.42 -11.37
CA LEU A 206 12.51 14.13 -10.69
C LEU A 206 12.73 15.54 -11.24
N SER A 207 12.34 15.83 -12.48
CA SER A 207 12.47 17.16 -13.09
C SER A 207 11.38 18.15 -12.66
N THR A 208 10.25 17.67 -12.09
CA THR A 208 9.07 18.49 -11.80
C THR A 208 9.09 19.20 -10.45
N GLY A 209 9.92 18.75 -9.51
CA GLY A 209 9.88 19.19 -8.11
C GLY A 209 8.74 18.55 -7.28
N LEU A 210 8.02 17.55 -7.79
CA LEU A 210 7.06 16.74 -7.03
C LEU A 210 7.74 16.03 -5.86
N TYR A 211 9.00 15.57 -6.03
CA TYR A 211 9.86 15.28 -4.90
C TYR A 211 10.45 16.60 -4.39
N ASN A 212 9.96 17.08 -3.26
CA ASN A 212 10.45 18.26 -2.58
C ASN A 212 11.68 17.89 -1.74
N GLU A 213 12.88 18.14 -2.30
CA GLU A 213 14.13 17.75 -1.66
C GLU A 213 14.39 18.50 -0.35
N ASP A 214 13.97 19.77 -0.24
CA ASP A 214 14.17 20.57 0.97
C ASP A 214 13.37 20.05 2.16
N LYS A 215 12.13 19.64 1.91
CA LYS A 215 11.22 19.08 2.91
C LYS A 215 11.32 17.56 3.04
N GLN A 216 11.90 16.90 2.05
CA GLN A 216 11.96 15.42 1.96
C GLN A 216 10.56 14.79 1.97
N ILE A 217 9.68 15.31 1.14
CA ILE A 217 8.29 14.84 0.97
C ILE A 217 7.89 14.84 -0.49
N ILE A 218 6.80 14.13 -0.78
CA ILE A 218 6.12 14.15 -2.07
C ILE A 218 4.97 15.17 -1.99
N GLU A 219 4.96 16.13 -2.91
CA GLU A 219 3.85 17.05 -3.15
C GLU A 219 2.74 16.32 -3.94
N ASP A 220 1.48 16.76 -3.81
CA ASP A 220 0.35 16.01 -4.37
C ASP A 220 0.31 15.99 -5.90
N GLY A 221 0.64 17.08 -6.57
CA GLY A 221 0.64 17.16 -8.03
C GLY A 221 1.09 18.51 -8.56
N LEU A 222 0.91 18.73 -9.86
CA LEU A 222 1.33 19.94 -10.56
C LEU A 222 0.17 20.90 -10.81
N SER A 223 0.39 22.18 -10.54
CA SER A 223 -0.48 23.27 -10.99
C SER A 223 -0.40 23.43 -12.50
N LYS A 224 -1.31 24.21 -13.10
CA LYS A 224 -1.35 24.45 -14.56
C LYS A 224 -0.08 25.08 -15.13
N ASP A 225 0.68 25.78 -14.32
CA ASP A 225 1.97 26.39 -14.70
C ASP A 225 3.19 25.46 -14.51
N GLY A 226 2.93 24.21 -14.09
CA GLY A 226 3.96 23.21 -13.83
C GLY A 226 4.61 23.29 -12.45
N SER A 227 4.22 24.25 -11.60
CA SER A 227 4.71 24.29 -10.22
C SER A 227 4.05 23.21 -9.35
N PRO A 228 4.77 22.64 -8.36
CA PRO A 228 4.17 21.70 -7.43
C PRO A 228 3.03 22.33 -6.64
N ASN A 229 1.90 21.62 -6.59
CA ASN A 229 0.78 21.96 -5.74
C ASN A 229 1.10 21.55 -4.29
N ARG A 230 1.14 22.51 -3.39
CA ARG A 230 1.54 22.34 -1.98
C ARG A 230 0.35 22.28 -1.02
N GLU A 231 -0.84 21.97 -1.51
CA GLU A 231 -2.08 22.03 -0.74
C GLU A 231 -2.30 20.82 0.17
N GLY A 232 -1.69 19.67 -0.12
CA GLY A 232 -1.87 18.47 0.68
C GLY A 232 -0.69 17.51 0.62
N HIS A 233 -0.38 16.90 1.75
CA HIS A 233 0.57 15.81 1.84
C HIS A 233 -0.16 14.60 2.39
N TYR A 234 -0.04 13.46 1.73
CA TYR A 234 -0.75 12.23 2.06
C TYR A 234 0.22 11.07 2.23
N THR A 235 -0.07 10.19 3.18
CA THR A 235 0.82 9.05 3.51
C THR A 235 0.99 8.10 2.33
N TYR A 236 -0.05 7.85 1.53
CA TYR A 236 0.04 6.95 0.37
C TYR A 236 0.97 7.46 -0.73
N ASN A 237 1.00 8.78 -0.99
CA ASN A 237 1.94 9.40 -1.94
C ASN A 237 3.40 9.14 -1.53
N GLN A 238 3.69 9.29 -0.24
CA GLN A 238 5.02 8.99 0.30
C GLN A 238 5.35 7.50 0.12
N GLY A 239 4.41 6.62 0.50
CA GLY A 239 4.60 5.17 0.44
C GLY A 239 4.90 4.67 -0.97
N VAL A 240 4.08 5.04 -1.97
CA VAL A 240 4.30 4.57 -3.35
C VAL A 240 5.61 5.12 -3.93
N ALA A 241 5.94 6.39 -3.67
CA ALA A 241 7.22 6.97 -4.11
C ALA A 241 8.43 6.28 -3.45
N ILE A 242 8.34 5.92 -2.15
CA ILE A 242 9.37 5.11 -1.48
C ILE A 242 9.61 3.80 -2.27
N ALA A 243 8.53 3.13 -2.70
CA ALA A 243 8.67 1.90 -3.48
C ALA A 243 9.30 2.15 -4.85
N VAL A 244 8.90 3.21 -5.57
CA VAL A 244 9.46 3.57 -6.88
C VAL A 244 10.97 3.81 -6.78
N PHE A 245 11.41 4.62 -5.83
CA PHE A 245 12.84 4.90 -5.67
C PHE A 245 13.64 3.70 -5.14
N THR A 246 13.03 2.85 -4.33
CA THR A 246 13.63 1.57 -3.92
C THR A 246 13.82 0.65 -5.13
N GLU A 247 12.80 0.51 -6.00
CA GLU A 247 12.91 -0.26 -7.25
C GLU A 247 13.96 0.33 -8.21
N MET A 248 14.03 1.66 -8.32
CA MET A 248 15.05 2.32 -9.13
C MET A 248 16.47 2.04 -8.62
N TYR A 249 16.67 2.03 -7.29
CA TYR A 249 17.93 1.58 -6.70
C TYR A 249 18.23 0.11 -6.99
N LEU A 250 17.24 -0.77 -6.85
CA LEU A 250 17.42 -2.20 -7.12
C LEU A 250 17.78 -2.47 -8.58
N TYR A 251 17.26 -1.68 -9.51
CA TYR A 251 17.58 -1.74 -10.94
C TYR A 251 18.97 -1.15 -11.25
N SER A 252 19.17 0.15 -10.93
CA SER A 252 20.37 0.89 -11.36
C SER A 252 21.60 0.69 -10.49
N LYS A 253 21.41 0.28 -9.23
CA LYS A 253 22.43 0.23 -8.16
C LYS A 253 22.99 1.61 -7.77
N GLU A 254 22.37 2.69 -8.23
CA GLU A 254 22.79 4.03 -7.85
C GLU A 254 22.26 4.42 -6.46
N GLN A 255 23.18 4.65 -5.52
CA GLN A 255 22.87 4.94 -4.12
C GLN A 255 21.93 6.13 -3.93
N LYS A 256 21.98 7.14 -4.80
CA LYS A 256 21.13 8.34 -4.73
C LYS A 256 19.64 8.02 -4.64
N PHE A 257 19.17 6.96 -5.31
CA PHE A 257 17.75 6.58 -5.29
C PHE A 257 17.34 5.93 -3.97
N LEU A 258 18.21 5.10 -3.40
CA LEU A 258 17.98 4.58 -2.06
C LEU A 258 17.98 5.71 -1.01
N ASP A 259 18.87 6.69 -1.16
CA ASP A 259 18.92 7.86 -0.28
C ASP A 259 17.63 8.69 -0.34
N ILE A 260 17.01 8.83 -1.52
CA ILE A 260 15.69 9.48 -1.66
C ILE A 260 14.63 8.68 -0.91
N ALA A 261 14.55 7.35 -1.13
CA ALA A 261 13.57 6.49 -0.46
C ALA A 261 13.71 6.54 1.08
N VAL A 262 14.95 6.51 1.60
CA VAL A 262 15.25 6.62 3.02
C VAL A 262 14.84 8.00 3.57
N ARG A 263 15.17 9.10 2.88
CA ARG A 263 14.81 10.45 3.32
C ARG A 263 13.29 10.64 3.37
N LEU A 264 12.55 10.13 2.39
CA LEU A 264 11.08 10.15 2.39
C LEU A 264 10.52 9.36 3.58
N ALA A 265 11.03 8.14 3.82
CA ALA A 265 10.59 7.31 4.94
C ALA A 265 10.89 7.98 6.28
N ASP A 266 12.11 8.49 6.48
CA ASP A 266 12.52 9.16 7.71
C ASP A 266 11.73 10.44 7.97
N SER A 267 11.46 11.24 6.94
CA SER A 267 10.60 12.42 7.06
C SER A 267 9.18 12.05 7.47
N ALA A 268 8.62 10.99 6.85
CA ALA A 268 7.28 10.53 7.16
C ALA A 268 7.12 10.00 8.59
N ILE A 269 8.05 9.14 9.05
CA ILE A 269 7.93 8.45 10.35
C ILE A 269 8.46 9.26 11.53
N LYS A 270 9.22 10.32 11.29
CA LYS A 270 9.85 11.13 12.36
C LYS A 270 9.26 12.52 12.52
N LYS A 271 8.52 13.02 11.51
CA LYS A 271 8.08 14.42 11.49
C LYS A 271 6.66 14.64 10.97
N GLU A 272 6.40 14.25 9.70
CA GLU A 272 5.28 14.78 8.93
C GLU A 272 3.95 14.07 9.25
N PHE A 273 4.00 12.73 9.43
CA PHE A 273 2.80 11.90 9.52
C PHE A 273 2.73 11.09 10.83
N VAL A 274 3.25 11.62 11.91
CA VAL A 274 3.24 10.91 13.21
C VAL A 274 2.58 11.74 14.29
N THR A 275 1.91 11.05 15.20
CA THR A 275 1.42 11.64 16.45
C THR A 275 2.57 11.78 17.45
N VAL A 276 2.30 12.42 18.60
CA VAL A 276 3.28 12.55 19.69
C VAL A 276 3.73 11.19 20.23
N SER A 277 2.87 10.18 20.14
CA SER A 277 3.18 8.80 20.56
C SER A 277 3.91 7.97 19.48
N GLY A 278 4.20 8.56 18.31
CA GLY A 278 4.90 7.87 17.22
C GLY A 278 4.00 6.99 16.35
N VAL A 279 2.67 7.17 16.43
CA VAL A 279 1.70 6.43 15.60
C VAL A 279 1.46 7.17 14.29
N LEU A 280 1.40 6.43 13.19
CA LEU A 280 1.14 6.97 11.86
C LEU A 280 -0.24 7.66 11.80
N SER A 281 -0.24 8.90 11.35
CA SER A 281 -1.42 9.76 11.28
C SER A 281 -1.67 10.22 9.84
N GLU A 282 -2.94 10.28 9.47
CA GLU A 282 -3.39 10.79 8.15
C GLU A 282 -4.45 11.88 8.36
N LYS A 283 -4.16 13.08 7.89
CA LYS A 283 -5.03 14.25 8.12
C LYS A 283 -6.38 14.16 7.39
N ARG A 284 -6.44 13.38 6.30
CA ARG A 284 -7.65 13.24 5.47
C ARG A 284 -8.68 12.25 6.01
N ILE A 285 -8.40 11.56 7.11
CA ILE A 285 -9.33 10.57 7.72
C ILE A 285 -10.67 11.17 8.12
N ASP A 286 -10.68 12.40 8.58
CA ASP A 286 -11.87 13.07 9.15
C ASP A 286 -12.65 13.92 8.14
N ILE A 287 -12.23 13.96 6.88
CA ILE A 287 -12.98 14.65 5.82
C ILE A 287 -14.25 13.85 5.54
N ALA A 288 -15.39 14.53 5.59
CA ALA A 288 -16.72 13.90 5.60
C ALA A 288 -17.09 13.20 4.28
N GLU A 289 -16.46 13.58 3.16
CA GLU A 289 -16.73 13.08 1.83
C GLU A 289 -15.67 12.05 1.40
N GLY A 290 -16.11 10.80 1.25
CA GLY A 290 -15.30 9.70 0.73
C GLY A 290 -14.53 8.91 1.79
N ASN A 291 -14.05 7.74 1.38
CA ASN A 291 -13.29 6.80 2.22
C ASN A 291 -11.78 6.79 1.89
N ASP A 292 -11.29 7.72 1.06
CA ASP A 292 -9.93 7.65 0.54
C ASP A 292 -8.87 7.68 1.65
N GLY A 293 -8.93 8.70 2.52
CA GLY A 293 -7.93 8.90 3.57
C GLY A 293 -7.79 7.73 4.55
N VAL A 294 -8.84 6.91 4.72
CA VAL A 294 -8.80 5.77 5.65
C VAL A 294 -7.94 4.62 5.14
N GLN A 295 -7.70 4.55 3.80
CA GLN A 295 -6.88 3.52 3.17
C GLN A 295 -5.38 3.86 3.17
N PHE A 296 -5.03 5.14 3.18
CA PHE A 296 -3.68 5.63 2.86
C PHE A 296 -2.56 5.08 3.75
N LYS A 297 -2.82 4.93 5.05
CA LYS A 297 -1.81 4.48 6.01
C LYS A 297 -1.32 3.04 5.76
N GLY A 298 -2.24 2.13 5.42
CA GLY A 298 -1.88 0.74 5.09
C GLY A 298 -0.96 0.67 3.88
N ILE A 299 -1.28 1.46 2.85
CA ILE A 299 -0.44 1.59 1.65
C ILE A 299 0.97 2.06 2.01
N PHE A 300 1.10 3.07 2.88
CA PHE A 300 2.41 3.52 3.36
C PHE A 300 3.18 2.41 4.06
N ILE A 301 2.55 1.70 4.99
CA ILE A 301 3.19 0.61 5.76
C ILE A 301 3.69 -0.51 4.85
N ARG A 302 2.89 -0.94 3.86
CA ARG A 302 3.30 -1.96 2.87
C ARG A 302 4.60 -1.58 2.16
N HIS A 303 4.73 -0.32 1.76
CA HIS A 303 5.92 0.16 1.06
C HIS A 303 7.10 0.47 2.00
N LEU A 304 6.83 0.84 3.25
CA LEU A 304 7.86 0.93 4.27
C LEU A 304 8.45 -0.45 4.60
N ALA A 305 7.61 -1.49 4.67
CA ALA A 305 8.06 -2.88 4.84
C ALA A 305 8.91 -3.34 3.64
N PHE A 306 8.57 -2.93 2.41
CA PHE A 306 9.41 -3.18 1.25
C PHE A 306 10.77 -2.47 1.36
N LEU A 307 10.83 -1.21 1.76
CA LEU A 307 12.10 -0.51 2.01
C LEU A 307 12.92 -1.20 3.11
N TYR A 308 12.26 -1.63 4.20
CA TYR A 308 12.92 -2.42 5.24
C TYR A 308 13.55 -3.71 4.69
N SER A 309 12.87 -4.40 3.78
CA SER A 309 13.40 -5.64 3.20
C SER A 309 14.75 -5.44 2.48
N VAL A 310 14.99 -4.23 1.96
CA VAL A 310 16.22 -3.85 1.26
C VAL A 310 17.27 -3.26 2.20
N THR A 311 16.86 -2.38 3.10
CA THR A 311 17.79 -1.62 3.97
C THR A 311 18.15 -2.35 5.26
N LYS A 312 17.26 -3.20 5.77
CA LYS A 312 17.33 -3.81 7.10
C LYS A 312 17.44 -2.78 8.22
N ASN A 313 16.91 -1.57 8.01
CA ASN A 313 16.90 -0.54 9.02
C ASN A 313 15.87 -0.86 10.12
N GLU A 314 16.34 -1.21 11.32
CA GLU A 314 15.49 -1.63 12.44
C GLU A 314 14.50 -0.55 12.91
N GLU A 315 14.74 0.74 12.62
CA GLU A 315 13.77 1.80 12.94
C GLU A 315 12.46 1.60 12.16
N TYR A 316 12.52 1.13 10.90
CA TYR A 316 11.32 0.88 10.09
C TYR A 316 10.53 -0.33 10.61
N LYS A 317 11.24 -1.41 10.96
CA LYS A 317 10.61 -2.57 11.63
C LYS A 317 9.93 -2.14 12.93
N GLN A 318 10.65 -1.44 13.80
CA GLN A 318 10.10 -0.99 15.08
C GLN A 318 8.91 -0.05 14.91
N PHE A 319 8.94 0.82 13.89
CA PHE A 319 7.80 1.69 13.58
C PHE A 319 6.56 0.88 13.19
N ILE A 320 6.70 -0.14 12.33
CA ILE A 320 5.59 -1.03 11.92
C ILE A 320 5.02 -1.75 13.15
N LEU A 321 5.86 -2.34 13.99
CA LEU A 321 5.44 -3.05 15.20
C LEU A 321 4.71 -2.12 16.19
N THR A 322 5.23 -0.90 16.41
CA THR A 322 4.59 0.11 17.27
C THR A 322 3.20 0.48 16.77
N ASN A 323 3.02 0.63 15.46
CA ASN A 323 1.73 0.93 14.88
C ASN A 323 0.75 -0.25 15.00
N ALA A 324 1.21 -1.47 14.77
CA ALA A 324 0.40 -2.67 14.95
C ALA A 324 -0.08 -2.82 16.39
N ASP A 325 0.81 -2.63 17.37
CA ASP A 325 0.45 -2.67 18.79
C ASP A 325 -0.56 -1.57 19.15
N SER A 326 -0.39 -0.36 18.61
CA SER A 326 -1.35 0.73 18.82
C SER A 326 -2.73 0.39 18.24
N ILE A 327 -2.78 -0.18 17.03
CA ILE A 327 -4.03 -0.63 16.40
C ILE A 327 -4.73 -1.66 17.30
N LEU A 328 -4.01 -2.67 17.77
CA LEU A 328 -4.59 -3.74 18.59
C LEU A 328 -5.10 -3.24 19.94
N ASN A 329 -4.38 -2.33 20.56
CA ASN A 329 -4.73 -1.83 21.89
C ASN A 329 -5.80 -0.73 21.89
N ASN A 330 -5.86 0.10 20.84
CA ASN A 330 -6.65 1.33 20.84
C ASN A 330 -7.71 1.40 19.73
N ASN A 331 -7.58 0.61 18.66
CA ASN A 331 -8.38 0.75 17.44
C ASN A 331 -9.02 -0.59 16.97
N TYR A 332 -9.15 -1.55 17.86
CA TYR A 332 -9.79 -2.83 17.60
C TYR A 332 -11.11 -2.94 18.34
N ASN A 333 -12.16 -3.42 17.64
CA ASN A 333 -13.48 -3.64 18.22
C ASN A 333 -13.74 -5.14 18.44
N LEU A 334 -13.94 -5.54 19.69
CA LEU A 334 -14.18 -6.93 20.09
C LEU A 334 -15.48 -7.53 19.54
N VAL A 335 -16.51 -6.69 19.30
CA VAL A 335 -17.82 -7.16 18.83
C VAL A 335 -17.83 -7.40 17.33
N SER A 336 -17.40 -6.39 16.56
CA SER A 336 -17.31 -6.52 15.09
C SER A 336 -16.08 -7.31 14.62
N ARG A 337 -15.08 -7.50 15.49
CA ARG A 337 -13.78 -8.10 15.18
C ARG A 337 -13.09 -7.42 14.01
N SER A 338 -13.07 -6.09 14.04
CA SER A 338 -12.54 -5.23 12.97
C SER A 338 -11.71 -4.08 13.51
N PHE A 339 -10.96 -3.48 12.63
CA PHE A 339 -10.13 -2.32 12.90
C PHE A 339 -10.80 -1.03 12.38
N GLY A 340 -10.63 0.05 13.11
CA GLY A 340 -11.10 1.37 12.72
C GLY A 340 -10.04 2.19 11.96
N CYS A 341 -10.33 3.47 11.75
CA CYS A 341 -9.44 4.37 11.01
C CYS A 341 -8.43 5.13 11.88
N HIS A 342 -8.69 5.31 13.18
CA HIS A 342 -7.80 6.04 14.08
C HIS A 342 -6.88 5.08 14.83
N TRP A 343 -5.67 4.87 14.32
CA TRP A 343 -4.76 3.85 14.84
C TRP A 343 -4.31 4.09 16.29
N GLU A 344 -4.29 5.34 16.74
CA GLU A 344 -4.02 5.71 18.12
C GLU A 344 -5.28 5.64 19.02
N GLY A 345 -6.44 5.41 18.40
CA GLY A 345 -7.73 5.42 19.07
C GLY A 345 -8.35 6.82 19.18
N PRO A 346 -9.56 6.89 19.74
CA PRO A 346 -10.45 5.76 20.01
C PRO A 346 -10.93 5.07 18.73
N PHE A 347 -11.42 3.84 18.87
CA PHE A 347 -12.00 3.11 17.74
C PHE A 347 -13.08 3.93 17.03
N LYS A 348 -12.93 4.06 15.70
CA LYS A 348 -13.91 4.71 14.83
C LYS A 348 -14.09 3.85 13.60
N GLU A 349 -15.26 3.25 13.48
CA GLU A 349 -15.61 2.44 12.32
C GLU A 349 -15.72 3.30 11.05
N LYS A 350 -15.10 2.83 9.97
CA LYS A 350 -15.14 3.42 8.64
C LYS A 350 -15.17 2.33 7.55
N GLY A 351 -15.73 1.16 7.90
CA GLY A 351 -15.95 0.06 6.96
C GLY A 351 -14.67 -0.67 6.56
N VAL A 352 -14.78 -1.39 5.44
CA VAL A 352 -13.74 -2.34 4.98
C VAL A 352 -12.45 -1.64 4.57
N ALA A 353 -12.50 -0.44 4.01
CA ALA A 353 -11.30 0.31 3.64
C ALA A 353 -10.42 0.63 4.86
N ALA A 354 -11.02 1.08 5.97
CA ALA A 354 -10.29 1.32 7.21
C ALA A 354 -9.76 0.02 7.82
N ASN A 355 -10.60 -1.04 7.81
CA ASN A 355 -10.19 -2.35 8.29
C ASN A 355 -8.98 -2.90 7.51
N SER A 356 -9.02 -2.85 6.17
CA SER A 356 -7.92 -3.37 5.35
C SER A 356 -6.65 -2.54 5.48
N SER A 357 -6.76 -1.22 5.65
CA SER A 357 -5.61 -0.36 5.93
C SER A 357 -4.86 -0.75 7.21
N ALA A 358 -5.60 -1.00 8.29
CA ALA A 358 -5.04 -1.47 9.55
C ALA A 358 -4.56 -2.93 9.45
N LEU A 359 -5.31 -3.78 8.74
CA LEU A 359 -4.95 -5.17 8.47
C LEU A 359 -3.59 -5.28 7.76
N GLU A 360 -3.28 -4.42 6.78
CA GLU A 360 -1.95 -4.38 6.15
C GLU A 360 -0.83 -4.17 7.18
N CYS A 361 -1.04 -3.29 8.16
CA CYS A 361 -0.06 -3.09 9.23
C CYS A 361 0.11 -4.34 10.10
N ILE A 362 -0.98 -5.03 10.44
CA ILE A 362 -0.93 -6.27 11.23
C ILE A 362 -0.24 -7.40 10.44
N ILE A 363 -0.53 -7.52 9.14
CA ILE A 363 0.12 -8.50 8.26
C ILE A 363 1.63 -8.29 8.21
N GLU A 364 2.07 -7.04 8.02
CA GLU A 364 3.51 -6.77 7.98
C GLU A 364 4.16 -6.93 9.37
N ALA A 365 3.47 -6.59 10.47
CA ALA A 365 3.96 -6.85 11.81
C ALA A 365 4.11 -8.36 12.10
N PHE A 366 3.15 -9.18 11.66
CA PHE A 366 3.24 -10.64 11.73
C PHE A 366 4.47 -11.16 10.98
N ASN A 367 4.61 -10.73 9.70
CA ASN A 367 5.75 -11.12 8.85
C ASN A 367 7.12 -10.69 9.41
N LEU A 368 7.17 -9.63 10.23
CA LEU A 368 8.39 -9.10 10.82
C LEU A 368 8.65 -9.60 12.24
N SER A 369 7.70 -10.32 12.86
CA SER A 369 7.83 -10.82 14.23
C SER A 369 8.55 -12.17 14.32
N ASP A 370 8.72 -12.85 13.21
CA ASP A 370 9.56 -14.03 13.06
C ASP A 370 11.02 -13.61 12.80
#